data_5ed1501eac470bcb6f9787ebdd297969
#
_entry.id   5ed1501eac470bcb6f9787ebdd297969
#
_cell.length_a   1.000
_cell.length_b   1.000
_cell.length_c   1.000
_cell.angle_alpha   90.00
_cell.angle_beta   90.00
_cell.angle_gamma   90.00
#
_symmetry.space_group_name_H-M   'P 1'
#
loop_
_entity.id
_entity.type
_entity.pdbx_description
1 polymer ?
#
loop_
_entity_poly.entity_id
_entity_poly.type
_entity_poly.pdbx_seq_one_letter_code
_entity_poly.pdbx_strand_id
1 'polypeptide(L)' 'MKKSYKIEVDCPSCANKMEIEAKNTDGVKDCTINFMMLKMKVTFEDGVDEKEVMENVLKNYRKI' A
#
# COMPACT_ATOMS: atom_id res chain seq x y z
N MET A 1 1.58 -4.56 -12.71
CA MET A 1 1.54 -3.13 -12.98
C MET A 1 1.86 -2.33 -11.74
N LYS A 2 2.50 -1.20 -11.92
CA LYS A 2 2.90 -0.34 -10.79
C LYS A 2 2.09 0.93 -10.77
N LYS A 3 1.64 1.33 -9.59
CA LYS A 3 0.97 2.61 -9.41
C LYS A 3 1.52 3.32 -8.18
N SER A 4 1.53 4.65 -8.23
CA SER A 4 1.94 5.48 -7.12
C SER A 4 0.72 6.20 -6.55
N TYR A 5 0.64 6.25 -5.23
CA TYR A 5 -0.46 6.91 -4.53
C TYR A 5 0.10 7.90 -3.52
N LYS A 6 -0.62 8.99 -3.35
CA LYS A 6 -0.31 9.94 -2.30
C LYS A 6 -0.87 9.42 -0.99
N ILE A 7 -0.06 9.47 0.06
CA ILE A 7 -0.48 9.01 1.39
C ILE A 7 -0.21 10.08 2.43
N GLU A 8 -0.87 9.98 3.56
CA GLU A 8 -0.63 10.85 4.70
C GLU A 8 -0.29 9.98 5.89
N VAL A 9 0.94 10.08 6.36
CA VAL A 9 1.41 9.39 7.55
C VAL A 9 2.23 10.36 8.39
N ASP A 10 2.03 10.29 9.69
CA ASP A 10 2.67 11.21 10.62
C ASP A 10 3.97 10.68 11.20
N CYS A 11 4.25 9.41 11.06
CA CYS A 11 5.46 8.85 11.62
C CYS A 11 5.98 7.69 10.78
N PRO A 12 7.30 7.42 10.85
CA PRO A 12 7.92 6.33 10.10
C PRO A 12 7.37 4.95 10.48
N SER A 13 7.02 4.76 11.74
CA SER A 13 6.44 3.49 12.20
C SER A 13 5.11 3.21 11.54
N CYS A 14 4.29 4.24 11.37
CA CYS A 14 3.00 4.11 10.70
C CYS A 14 3.19 3.77 9.23
N ALA A 15 4.14 4.41 8.57
CA ALA A 15 4.45 4.12 7.18
C ALA A 15 4.93 2.67 7.01
N ASN A 16 5.76 2.20 7.93
CA ASN A 16 6.26 0.83 7.90
C ASN A 16 5.13 -0.19 8.06
N LYS A 17 4.22 0.06 9.00
CA LYS A 17 3.06 -0.81 9.20
C LYS A 17 2.17 -0.86 7.96
N MET A 18 1.95 0.29 7.35
CA MET A 18 1.16 0.38 6.13
C MET A 18 1.79 -0.44 5.01
N GLU A 19 3.11 -0.35 4.86
CA GLU A 19 3.83 -1.13 3.87
C GLU A 19 3.68 -2.63 4.09
N ILE A 20 3.83 -3.08 5.33
CA ILE A 20 3.69 -4.49 5.68
C ILE A 20 2.28 -4.98 5.37
N GLU A 21 1.27 -4.22 5.78
CA GLU A 21 -0.12 -4.59 5.54
C GLU A 21 -0.45 -4.61 4.04
N ALA A 22 0.10 -3.66 3.29
CA ALA A 22 -0.09 -3.64 1.84
C ALA A 22 0.52 -4.88 1.20
N LYS A 23 1.73 -5.25 1.60
CA LYS A 23 2.40 -6.44 1.07
C LYS A 23 1.64 -7.73 1.38
N ASN A 24 0.95 -7.76 2.51
CA ASN A 24 0.18 -8.93 2.93
C ASN A 24 -1.21 -8.99 2.29
N THR A 25 -1.58 -7.98 1.55
CA THR A 25 -2.89 -7.94 0.88
C THR A 25 -2.84 -8.76 -0.41
N ASP A 26 -3.84 -9.61 -0.61
CA ASP A 26 -3.93 -10.40 -1.84
C ASP A 26 -4.03 -9.48 -3.06
N GLY A 27 -3.27 -9.83 -4.09
CA GLY A 27 -3.22 -9.04 -5.31
C GLY A 27 -2.09 -8.03 -5.35
N VAL A 28 -1.40 -7.82 -4.24
CA VAL A 28 -0.23 -6.95 -4.19
C VAL A 28 1.03 -7.80 -4.28
N LYS A 29 1.82 -7.55 -5.32
CA LYS A 29 3.08 -8.25 -5.52
C LYS A 29 4.19 -7.62 -4.67
N ASP A 30 4.20 -6.30 -4.60
CA ASP A 30 5.20 -5.56 -3.83
C ASP A 30 4.65 -4.19 -3.47
N CYS A 31 5.21 -3.58 -2.45
CA CYS A 31 4.82 -2.26 -2.02
C CYS A 31 6.01 -1.54 -1.38
N THR A 32 6.20 -0.30 -1.74
CA THR A 32 7.26 0.54 -1.18
C THR A 32 6.66 1.88 -0.79
N ILE A 33 6.94 2.33 0.42
CA ILE A 33 6.48 3.62 0.90
C ILE A 33 7.66 4.56 1.06
N ASN A 34 7.55 5.74 0.47
CA ASN A 34 8.52 6.80 0.66
C ASN A 34 7.94 7.81 1.63
N PHE A 35 8.40 7.74 2.88
CA PHE A 35 7.91 8.60 3.94
C PHE A 35 8.22 10.08 3.68
N MET A 36 9.39 10.36 3.13
CA MET A 36 9.79 11.75 2.88
C MET A 36 8.94 12.42 1.81
N MET A 37 8.51 11.67 0.81
CA MET A 37 7.67 12.20 -0.27
C MET A 37 6.19 11.93 -0.05
N LEU A 38 5.85 11.18 1.00
CA LEU A 38 4.48 10.76 1.30
C LEU A 38 3.82 10.10 0.09
N LYS A 39 4.54 9.18 -0.52
CA LYS A 39 4.06 8.42 -1.68
C LYS A 39 4.22 6.94 -1.44
N MET A 40 3.28 6.18 -1.95
CA MET A 40 3.30 4.73 -1.88
C MET A 40 3.31 4.17 -3.30
N LYS A 41 4.27 3.31 -3.59
CA LYS A 41 4.34 2.60 -4.85
C LYS A 41 3.85 1.17 -4.63
N VAL A 42 2.84 0.78 -5.37
CA VAL A 42 2.27 -0.56 -5.27
C VAL A 42 2.45 -1.27 -6.60
N THR A 43 2.99 -2.48 -6.54
CA THR A 43 3.09 -3.36 -7.70
C THR A 43 2.00 -4.41 -7.56
N PHE A 44 1.10 -4.45 -8.54
CA PHE A 44 -0.03 -5.38 -8.52
C PHE A 44 0.32 -6.68 -9.25
N GLU A 45 -0.32 -7.77 -8.82
CA GLU A 45 -0.24 -9.03 -9.52
C GLU A 45 -0.98 -8.93 -10.87
N ASP A 46 -0.60 -9.80 -11.80
CA ASP A 46 -1.27 -9.84 -13.10
C ASP A 46 -2.70 -10.32 -12.94
N GLY A 47 -3.62 -9.67 -13.64
CA GLY A 47 -5.01 -10.09 -13.66
C GLY A 47 -5.87 -9.63 -12.50
N VAL A 48 -5.34 -8.79 -11.59
CA VAL A 48 -6.12 -8.26 -10.47
C VAL A 48 -6.68 -6.89 -10.79
N ASP A 49 -7.78 -6.54 -10.10
CA ASP A 49 -8.39 -5.22 -10.20
C ASP A 49 -7.70 -4.29 -9.20
N GLU A 50 -7.04 -3.27 -9.70
CA GLU A 50 -6.30 -2.33 -8.87
C GLU A 50 -7.18 -1.65 -7.83
N LYS A 51 -8.39 -1.28 -8.21
CA LYS A 51 -9.32 -0.61 -7.29
C LYS A 51 -9.70 -1.51 -6.13
N GLU A 52 -10.02 -2.76 -6.43
CA GLU A 52 -10.40 -3.72 -5.41
C GLU A 52 -9.24 -4.01 -4.46
N VAL A 53 -8.05 -4.18 -5.04
CA VAL A 53 -6.84 -4.43 -4.24
C VAL A 53 -6.55 -3.25 -3.32
N MET A 54 -6.67 -2.02 -3.83
CA MET A 54 -6.42 -0.83 -3.00
C MET A 54 -7.45 -0.68 -1.89
N GLU A 55 -8.69 -1.05 -2.13
CA GLU A 55 -9.70 -1.07 -1.06
C GLU A 55 -9.29 -2.03 0.05
N ASN A 56 -8.79 -3.20 -0.32
CA ASN A 56 -8.33 -4.18 0.66
C ASN A 56 -7.12 -3.69 1.44
N VAL A 57 -6.20 -3.01 0.77
CA VAL A 57 -5.04 -2.42 1.43
C VAL A 57 -5.49 -1.41 2.48
N LEU A 58 -6.41 -0.53 2.12
CA LEU A 58 -6.92 0.49 3.04
C LEU A 58 -7.67 -0.14 4.21
N LYS A 59 -8.45 -1.18 3.97
CA LYS A 59 -9.14 -1.90 5.05
C LYS A 59 -8.17 -2.51 6.02
N ASN A 60 -7.12 -3.15 5.52
CA ASN A 60 -6.10 -3.77 6.37
C ASN A 60 -5.38 -2.71 7.20
N TYR A 61 -5.06 -1.58 6.59
CA TYR A 61 -4.41 -0.49 7.29
C TYR A 61 -5.28 0.08 8.42
N ARG A 62 -6.58 0.23 8.16
CA ARG A 62 -7.50 0.78 9.15
C ARG A 62 -7.71 -0.10 10.37
N LYS A 63 -7.38 -1.38 10.25
CA LYS A 63 -7.47 -2.30 11.39
C LYS A 63 -6.33 -2.14 12.39
N ILE A 64 -5.33 -1.43 12.00
CA ILE A 64 -4.20 -1.12 12.87
C ILE A 64 -4.57 0.07 13.77
#